data_78949b6e91faacdea5a6aef4f81f56af
#
_entry.id   78949b6e91faacdea5a6aef4f81f56af
#
_cell.length_a   1.000
_cell.length_b   1.000
_cell.length_c   1.000
_cell.angle_alpha   90.00
_cell.angle_beta   90.00
_cell.angle_gamma   90.00
#
_symmetry.space_group_name_H-M   'P 1'
#
loop_
_entity.id
_entity.type
_entity.pdbx_description
1 polymer ?
#
loop_
_entity_poly.entity_id
_entity_poly.type
_entity_poly.pdbx_seq_one_letter_code
_entity_poly.pdbx_strand_id
1 'polypeptide(L)'
;MFKHYSKLLERKVSSKTIYEGVVGFKVDTVRLINGTLSKREYLQHPGASAVLAVENGKVLFVEQYRYPVKKVMLEIPAGKLKPRQTPLACAKAELKEETGYTAKSIKKFLTFNTSAAFADEDLHIFIASGLKDGKRHLDDDEFVNVKWLPLPRVFKMIKEGKITDSKTLIALLYYKAFLK
;
A
#
# COMPACT_ATOMS: atom_id res chain seq x y z
N MET A 1 -21.53 -15.02 -1.00
CA MET A 1 -21.09 -13.69 -0.60
C MET A 1 -22.21 -13.01 0.20
N PHE A 2 -21.93 -12.64 1.37
CA PHE A 2 -22.73 -12.21 2.53
C PHE A 2 -24.01 -11.39 2.25
N LYS A 3 -25.19 -12.02 2.24
CA LYS A 3 -26.51 -11.36 2.09
C LYS A 3 -27.05 -10.66 3.37
N HIS A 4 -26.24 -10.55 4.45
CA HIS A 4 -26.70 -10.01 5.74
C HIS A 4 -26.13 -8.65 6.15
N TYR A 5 -25.42 -7.93 5.25
CA TYR A 5 -24.81 -6.63 5.58
C TYR A 5 -25.80 -5.50 5.89
N SER A 6 -27.06 -5.60 5.45
CA SER A 6 -28.05 -4.51 5.65
C SER A 6 -28.30 -4.15 7.12
N LYS A 7 -28.06 -5.10 8.05
CA LYS A 7 -28.26 -4.89 9.49
C LYS A 7 -27.06 -4.25 10.22
N LEU A 8 -25.91 -4.05 9.54
CA LEU A 8 -24.71 -3.44 10.12
C LEU A 8 -24.35 -2.11 9.46
N LEU A 9 -25.14 -1.68 8.45
CA LEU A 9 -24.82 -0.49 7.68
C LEU A 9 -25.12 0.78 8.47
N GLU A 10 -24.12 1.62 8.62
CA GLU A 10 -24.26 2.99 9.07
C GLU A 10 -24.62 3.89 7.87
N ARG A 11 -25.46 4.90 8.10
CA ARG A 11 -25.86 5.84 7.05
C ARG A 11 -25.26 7.22 7.32
N LYS A 12 -24.49 7.72 6.37
CA LYS A 12 -23.96 9.08 6.45
C LYS A 12 -25.09 10.09 6.45
N VAL A 13 -25.05 11.01 7.42
CA VAL A 13 -25.99 12.14 7.58
C VAL A 13 -25.35 13.43 7.08
N SER A 14 -24.09 13.68 7.49
CA SER A 14 -23.32 14.85 7.07
C SER A 14 -21.83 14.53 7.09
N SER A 15 -21.06 15.39 6.43
CA SER A 15 -19.58 15.30 6.38
C SER A 15 -18.97 16.66 6.62
N LYS A 16 -17.88 16.70 7.38
CA LYS A 16 -17.03 17.88 7.55
C LYS A 16 -15.60 17.52 7.19
N THR A 17 -15.03 18.24 6.24
CA THR A 17 -13.60 18.18 5.96
C THR A 17 -12.86 19.06 6.96
N ILE A 18 -11.94 18.49 7.71
CA ILE A 18 -11.09 19.18 8.68
C ILE A 18 -9.78 19.62 8.05
N TYR A 19 -9.22 18.77 7.20
CA TYR A 19 -8.01 19.05 6.43
C TYR A 19 -8.15 18.46 5.03
N GLU A 20 -7.70 19.20 4.03
CA GLU A 20 -7.67 18.76 2.64
C GLU A 20 -6.24 18.86 2.10
N GLY A 21 -5.68 17.72 1.71
CA GLY A 21 -4.34 17.56 1.16
C GLY A 21 -4.29 16.29 0.34
N VAL A 22 -3.09 15.75 0.10
CA VAL A 22 -2.94 14.45 -0.57
C VAL A 22 -3.65 13.33 0.20
N VAL A 23 -3.63 13.42 1.53
CA VAL A 23 -4.46 12.64 2.46
C VAL A 23 -5.33 13.64 3.22
N GLY A 24 -6.64 13.49 3.13
CA GLY A 24 -7.60 14.35 3.82
C GLY A 24 -7.95 13.81 5.21
N PHE A 25 -8.41 14.71 6.12
CA PHE A 25 -9.02 14.30 7.37
C PHE A 25 -10.48 14.73 7.42
N LYS A 26 -11.39 13.76 7.63
CA LYS A 26 -12.83 13.98 7.64
C LYS A 26 -13.48 13.52 8.92
N VAL A 27 -14.58 14.21 9.26
CA VAL A 27 -15.48 13.83 10.34
C VAL A 27 -16.89 13.72 9.78
N ASP A 28 -17.39 12.51 9.69
CA ASP A 28 -18.76 12.23 9.26
C ASP A 28 -19.67 12.05 10.47
N THR A 29 -20.89 12.62 10.41
CA THR A 29 -21.98 12.21 11.29
C THR A 29 -22.74 11.08 10.62
N VAL A 30 -22.88 9.96 11.31
CA VAL A 30 -23.56 8.78 10.82
C VAL A 30 -24.74 8.42 11.71
N ARG A 31 -25.75 7.82 11.12
CA ARG A 31 -26.86 7.18 11.83
C ARG A 31 -26.56 5.69 11.99
N LEU A 32 -26.52 5.26 13.24
CA LEU A 32 -26.29 3.86 13.60
C LEU A 32 -27.56 3.02 13.35
N ILE A 33 -27.41 1.70 13.41
CA ILE A 33 -28.50 0.74 13.21
C ILE A 33 -29.65 0.89 14.23
N ASN A 34 -29.34 1.37 15.44
CA ASN A 34 -30.32 1.65 16.50
C ASN A 34 -30.99 3.05 16.37
N GLY A 35 -30.67 3.80 15.30
CA GLY A 35 -31.22 5.13 15.03
C GLY A 35 -30.46 6.29 15.65
N THR A 36 -29.53 6.04 16.58
CA THR A 36 -28.73 7.10 17.22
C THR A 36 -27.71 7.70 16.26
N LEU A 37 -27.24 8.92 16.56
CA LEU A 37 -26.18 9.57 15.80
C LEU A 37 -24.83 9.33 16.47
N SER A 38 -23.79 9.16 15.64
CA SER A 38 -22.40 9.05 16.09
C SER A 38 -21.46 9.74 15.08
N LYS A 39 -20.22 9.98 15.49
CA LYS A 39 -19.19 10.53 14.60
C LYS A 39 -18.25 9.43 14.13
N ARG A 40 -17.72 9.60 12.91
CA ARG A 40 -16.66 8.80 12.32
C ARG A 40 -15.56 9.73 11.84
N GLU A 41 -14.41 9.58 12.44
CA GLU A 41 -13.19 10.33 12.15
C GLU A 41 -12.27 9.43 11.34
N TYR A 42 -11.88 9.89 10.14
CA TYR A 42 -11.06 9.05 9.27
C TYR A 42 -10.21 9.85 8.30
N LEU A 43 -9.12 9.22 7.87
CA LEU A 43 -8.27 9.69 6.80
C LEU A 43 -8.88 9.28 5.46
N GLN A 44 -9.14 10.27 4.61
CA GLN A 44 -9.50 10.04 3.22
C GLN A 44 -8.24 9.90 2.38
N HIS A 45 -8.07 8.75 1.73
CA HIS A 45 -6.88 8.41 0.98
C HIS A 45 -7.20 8.08 -0.49
N PRO A 46 -6.40 8.53 -1.48
CA PRO A 46 -6.66 8.24 -2.90
C PRO A 46 -6.50 6.75 -3.28
N GLY A 47 -6.04 5.93 -2.34
CA GLY A 47 -5.55 4.58 -2.60
C GLY A 47 -4.08 4.57 -2.97
N ALA A 48 -3.48 3.38 -2.98
CA ALA A 48 -2.07 3.19 -3.33
C ALA A 48 -1.84 1.90 -4.10
N SER A 49 -0.71 1.82 -4.80
CA SER A 49 -0.25 0.60 -5.43
C SER A 49 1.17 0.26 -5.01
N ALA A 50 1.43 -1.02 -4.77
CA ALA A 50 2.74 -1.53 -4.42
C ALA A 50 3.15 -2.69 -5.34
N VAL A 51 4.45 -2.91 -5.50
CA VAL A 51 4.99 -3.94 -6.39
C VAL A 51 5.90 -4.89 -5.64
N LEU A 52 5.50 -6.14 -5.52
CA LEU A 52 6.39 -7.23 -5.12
C LEU A 52 7.14 -7.73 -6.36
N ALA A 53 8.40 -7.40 -6.47
CA ALA A 53 9.27 -7.88 -7.53
C ALA A 53 10.21 -8.95 -7.01
N VAL A 54 10.09 -10.17 -7.56
CA VAL A 54 10.92 -11.32 -7.19
C VAL A 54 11.64 -11.82 -8.43
N GLU A 55 12.97 -11.84 -8.41
CA GLU A 55 13.81 -12.30 -9.51
C GLU A 55 15.02 -13.05 -8.98
N ASN A 56 15.34 -14.21 -9.57
CA ASN A 56 16.47 -15.07 -9.20
C ASN A 56 16.58 -15.35 -7.69
N GLY A 57 15.42 -15.57 -7.03
CA GLY A 57 15.35 -15.85 -5.60
C GLY A 57 15.62 -14.65 -4.68
N LYS A 58 15.65 -13.43 -5.24
CA LYS A 58 15.80 -12.17 -4.50
C LYS A 58 14.55 -11.32 -4.65
N VAL A 59 14.31 -10.48 -3.67
CA VAL A 59 13.23 -9.47 -3.63
C VAL A 59 13.83 -8.09 -3.76
N LEU A 60 13.20 -7.25 -4.59
CA LEU A 60 13.52 -5.84 -4.74
C LEU A 60 12.85 -5.04 -3.62
N PHE A 61 13.63 -4.22 -2.95
CA PHE A 61 13.19 -3.33 -1.89
C PHE A 61 13.65 -1.91 -2.12
N VAL A 62 12.97 -1.00 -1.47
CA VAL A 62 13.39 0.37 -1.23
C VAL A 62 13.55 0.61 0.27
N GLU A 63 14.55 1.42 0.66
CA GLU A 63 14.67 1.96 2.00
C GLU A 63 14.30 3.42 1.97
N GLN A 64 13.36 3.82 2.81
CA GLN A 64 12.86 5.18 2.91
C GLN A 64 12.62 5.58 4.36
N TYR A 65 12.94 6.83 4.71
CA TYR A 65 12.57 7.37 6.02
C TYR A 65 11.08 7.69 6.08
N ARG A 66 10.39 7.13 7.06
CA ARG A 66 8.97 7.39 7.31
C ARG A 66 8.80 8.30 8.54
N TYR A 67 8.54 9.57 8.27
CA TYR A 67 8.44 10.59 9.30
C TYR A 67 7.46 10.26 10.44
N PRO A 68 6.24 9.72 10.20
CA PRO A 68 5.30 9.43 11.29
C PRO A 68 5.83 8.42 12.30
N VAL A 69 6.60 7.43 11.86
CA VAL A 69 7.18 6.38 12.71
C VAL A 69 8.64 6.64 13.09
N LYS A 70 9.25 7.75 12.58
CA LYS A 70 10.63 8.17 12.86
C LYS A 70 11.70 7.10 12.58
N LYS A 71 11.50 6.32 11.51
CA LYS A 71 12.39 5.20 11.16
C LYS A 71 12.65 5.14 9.65
N VAL A 72 13.84 4.64 9.29
CA VAL A 72 14.09 4.13 7.95
C VAL A 72 13.47 2.74 7.87
N MET A 73 12.58 2.55 6.90
CA MET A 73 11.86 1.31 6.69
C MET A 73 12.30 0.62 5.41
N LEU A 74 12.30 -0.70 5.43
CA LEU A 74 12.52 -1.53 4.25
C LEU A 74 11.15 -1.94 3.69
N GLU A 75 10.86 -1.50 2.47
CA GLU A 75 9.54 -1.59 1.87
C GLU A 75 9.62 -2.13 0.43
N ILE A 76 8.54 -2.75 -0.04
CA ILE A 76 8.37 -2.94 -1.49
C ILE A 76 8.01 -1.59 -2.13
N PRO A 77 8.45 -1.30 -3.37
CA PRO A 77 8.13 -0.05 -4.08
C PRO A 77 6.63 0.23 -4.09
N ALA A 78 6.24 1.46 -3.76
CA ALA A 78 4.83 1.81 -3.64
C ALA A 78 4.58 3.32 -3.63
N GLY A 79 3.46 3.75 -4.24
CA GLY A 79 3.01 5.12 -4.15
C GLY A 79 1.50 5.29 -4.26
N LYS A 80 1.07 6.52 -4.08
CA LYS A 80 -0.35 6.92 -4.07
C LYS A 80 -0.89 7.07 -5.49
N LEU A 81 -2.14 6.70 -5.69
CA LEU A 81 -2.82 6.92 -6.96
C LEU A 81 -2.98 8.43 -7.22
N LYS A 82 -2.55 8.86 -8.41
CA LYS A 82 -2.84 10.20 -8.93
C LYS A 82 -4.30 10.26 -9.44
N PRO A 83 -4.95 11.44 -9.53
CA PRO A 83 -6.30 11.56 -10.07
C PRO A 83 -6.44 10.84 -11.42
N ARG A 84 -7.47 10.00 -11.56
CA ARG A 84 -7.77 9.19 -12.76
C ARG A 84 -6.71 8.13 -13.13
N GLN A 85 -5.69 7.91 -12.30
CA GLN A 85 -4.70 6.86 -12.53
C GLN A 85 -5.28 5.50 -12.13
N THR A 86 -5.08 4.48 -12.97
CA THR A 86 -5.44 3.11 -12.60
C THR A 86 -4.38 2.51 -11.66
N PRO A 87 -4.76 1.57 -10.78
CA PRO A 87 -3.80 0.91 -9.89
C PRO A 87 -2.62 0.25 -10.64
N LEU A 88 -2.86 -0.34 -11.79
CA LEU A 88 -1.79 -0.94 -12.61
C LEU A 88 -0.84 0.13 -13.17
N ALA A 89 -1.37 1.27 -13.62
CA ALA A 89 -0.55 2.37 -14.11
C ALA A 89 0.31 2.97 -12.99
N CYS A 90 -0.25 3.13 -11.79
CA CYS A 90 0.47 3.55 -10.60
C CYS A 90 1.60 2.56 -10.27
N ALA A 91 1.31 1.26 -10.18
CA ALA A 91 2.31 0.24 -9.89
C ALA A 91 3.50 0.24 -10.88
N LYS A 92 3.21 0.43 -12.18
CA LYS A 92 4.26 0.54 -13.22
C LYS A 92 5.10 1.81 -13.05
N ALA A 93 4.47 2.93 -12.73
CA ALA A 93 5.13 4.21 -12.52
C ALA A 93 6.06 4.12 -11.32
N GLU A 94 5.56 3.70 -10.16
CA GLU A 94 6.31 3.60 -8.91
C GLU A 94 7.50 2.65 -9.01
N LEU A 95 7.32 1.48 -9.63
CA LEU A 95 8.44 0.56 -9.86
C LEU A 95 9.56 1.25 -10.63
N LYS A 96 9.22 2.02 -11.68
CA LYS A 96 10.19 2.73 -12.50
C LYS A 96 10.79 3.94 -11.79
N GLU A 97 9.96 4.77 -11.15
CA GLU A 97 10.35 6.02 -10.52
C GLU A 97 11.29 5.75 -9.33
N GLU A 98 10.89 4.87 -8.40
CA GLU A 98 11.66 4.57 -7.19
C GLU A 98 12.89 3.68 -7.43
N THR A 99 12.81 2.75 -8.40
CA THR A 99 13.85 1.72 -8.54
C THR A 99 14.60 1.76 -9.88
N GLY A 100 14.08 2.42 -10.90
CA GLY A 100 14.59 2.39 -12.27
C GLY A 100 14.15 1.17 -13.07
N TYR A 101 13.57 0.14 -12.43
CA TYR A 101 13.18 -1.09 -13.13
C TYR A 101 11.84 -0.96 -13.84
N THR A 102 11.76 -1.57 -15.02
CA THR A 102 10.49 -1.93 -15.67
C THR A 102 10.33 -3.44 -15.65
N ALA A 103 9.11 -3.94 -15.84
CA ALA A 103 8.85 -5.38 -15.79
C ALA A 103 8.13 -5.88 -17.06
N LYS A 104 8.52 -7.06 -17.55
CA LYS A 104 7.85 -7.73 -18.66
C LYS A 104 6.42 -8.15 -18.28
N SER A 105 6.22 -8.56 -17.02
CA SER A 105 4.91 -8.93 -16.48
C SER A 105 4.66 -8.24 -15.16
N ILE A 106 3.49 -7.57 -15.04
CA ILE A 106 2.97 -7.04 -13.77
C ILE A 106 1.51 -7.49 -13.68
N LYS A 107 1.19 -8.30 -12.68
CA LYS A 107 -0.14 -8.85 -12.47
C LYS A 107 -0.68 -8.45 -11.11
N LYS A 108 -1.98 -8.16 -11.04
CA LYS A 108 -2.66 -7.91 -9.77
C LYS A 108 -2.53 -9.15 -8.88
N PHE A 109 -2.13 -8.92 -7.63
CA PHE A 109 -1.81 -9.96 -6.67
C PHE A 109 -2.87 -10.02 -5.56
N LEU A 110 -3.11 -8.89 -4.91
CA LEU A 110 -4.19 -8.73 -3.94
C LEU A 110 -4.57 -7.26 -3.77
N THR A 111 -5.69 -7.01 -3.11
CA THR A 111 -6.09 -5.69 -2.61
C THR A 111 -6.57 -5.86 -1.18
N PHE A 112 -6.20 -4.94 -0.30
CA PHE A 112 -6.65 -4.92 1.09
C PHE A 112 -6.74 -3.50 1.62
N ASN A 113 -7.51 -3.32 2.71
CA ASN A 113 -7.59 -2.08 3.45
C ASN A 113 -6.48 -2.03 4.49
N THR A 114 -5.71 -0.96 4.53
CA THR A 114 -4.54 -0.85 5.43
C THR A 114 -4.94 -0.64 6.87
N SER A 115 -5.97 0.16 7.13
CA SER A 115 -6.45 0.53 8.47
C SER A 115 -7.94 0.87 8.45
N ALA A 116 -8.79 -0.13 8.14
CA ALA A 116 -10.24 0.06 7.96
C ALA A 116 -10.98 0.72 9.13
N ALA A 117 -10.36 0.82 10.32
CA ALA A 117 -10.94 1.51 11.46
C ALA A 117 -10.91 3.04 11.35
N PHE A 118 -9.93 3.60 10.64
CA PHE A 118 -9.72 5.06 10.57
C PHE A 118 -9.16 5.57 9.24
N ALA A 119 -9.09 4.75 8.22
CA ALA A 119 -8.72 5.17 6.85
C ALA A 119 -9.53 4.39 5.82
N ASP A 120 -9.85 5.04 4.71
CA ASP A 120 -10.52 4.43 3.57
C ASP A 120 -9.54 3.96 2.48
N GLU A 121 -8.26 3.79 2.84
CA GLU A 121 -7.21 3.38 1.92
C GLU A 121 -7.41 1.96 1.40
N ASP A 122 -7.57 1.82 0.07
CA ASP A 122 -7.36 0.59 -0.66
C ASP A 122 -5.91 0.51 -1.13
N LEU A 123 -5.19 -0.55 -0.72
CA LEU A 123 -3.84 -0.81 -1.20
C LEU A 123 -3.82 -2.00 -2.16
N HIS A 124 -3.37 -1.75 -3.40
CA HIS A 124 -3.30 -2.73 -4.46
C HIS A 124 -1.88 -3.26 -4.61
N ILE A 125 -1.66 -4.55 -4.36
CA ILE A 125 -0.35 -5.18 -4.57
C ILE A 125 -0.34 -5.89 -5.92
N PHE A 126 0.73 -5.66 -6.66
CA PHE A 126 1.05 -6.32 -7.91
C PHE A 126 2.32 -7.16 -7.73
N ILE A 127 2.39 -8.30 -8.42
CA ILE A 127 3.62 -9.07 -8.55
C ILE A 127 4.26 -8.78 -9.91
N ALA A 128 5.57 -8.52 -9.91
CA ALA A 128 6.34 -8.21 -11.11
C ALA A 128 7.43 -9.26 -11.35
N SER A 129 7.67 -9.56 -12.63
CA SER A 129 8.73 -10.45 -13.07
C SER A 129 9.30 -10.05 -14.44
N GLY A 130 10.50 -10.56 -14.76
CA GLY A 130 11.20 -10.21 -15.99
C GLY A 130 11.62 -8.75 -15.96
N LEU A 131 12.32 -8.37 -14.90
CA LEU A 131 12.76 -6.99 -14.68
C LEU A 131 13.84 -6.60 -15.68
N LYS A 132 13.71 -5.37 -16.17
CA LYS A 132 14.69 -4.73 -17.04
C LYS A 132 15.17 -3.47 -16.35
N ASP A 133 16.47 -3.37 -16.16
CA ASP A 133 17.13 -2.20 -15.59
C ASP A 133 16.96 -0.95 -16.47
N GLY A 134 16.90 0.20 -15.83
CA GLY A 134 16.72 1.49 -16.48
C GLY A 134 17.06 2.64 -15.54
N LYS A 135 16.74 3.85 -15.98
CA LYS A 135 17.04 5.06 -15.22
C LYS A 135 15.93 5.38 -14.21
N ARG A 136 16.34 5.63 -12.97
CA ARG A 136 15.47 6.06 -11.87
C ARG A 136 15.13 7.55 -11.98
N HIS A 137 13.94 7.93 -11.55
CA HIS A 137 13.45 9.31 -11.53
C HIS A 137 12.62 9.52 -10.27
N LEU A 138 13.25 9.90 -9.18
CA LEU A 138 12.58 10.26 -7.93
C LEU A 138 12.00 11.67 -8.01
N ASP A 139 10.96 11.93 -7.24
CA ASP A 139 10.49 13.28 -6.98
C ASP A 139 11.55 14.05 -6.14
N ASP A 140 11.54 15.38 -6.18
CA ASP A 140 12.60 16.22 -5.58
C ASP A 140 12.72 16.04 -4.05
N ASP A 141 11.66 15.62 -3.38
CA ASP A 141 11.60 15.38 -1.93
C ASP A 141 11.68 13.88 -1.56
N GLU A 142 11.94 13.01 -2.53
CA GLU A 142 12.08 11.56 -2.31
C GLU A 142 13.54 11.13 -2.20
N PHE A 143 13.87 10.51 -1.09
CA PHE A 143 15.20 9.93 -0.82
C PHE A 143 15.06 8.44 -0.54
N VAL A 144 15.34 7.63 -1.57
CA VAL A 144 15.11 6.19 -1.56
C VAL A 144 16.38 5.45 -1.94
N ASN A 145 16.74 4.41 -1.19
CA ASN A 145 17.80 3.46 -1.55
C ASN A 145 17.20 2.15 -2.06
N VAL A 146 17.72 1.64 -3.16
CA VAL A 146 17.27 0.36 -3.75
C VAL A 146 18.12 -0.79 -3.22
N LYS A 147 17.48 -1.89 -2.83
CA LYS A 147 18.15 -3.10 -2.34
C LYS A 147 17.56 -4.38 -2.91
N TRP A 148 18.43 -5.32 -3.21
CA TRP A 148 18.07 -6.68 -3.52
C TRP A 148 18.45 -7.61 -2.36
N LEU A 149 17.49 -8.32 -1.79
CA LEU A 149 17.72 -9.26 -0.70
C LEU A 149 17.25 -10.67 -1.04
N PRO A 150 18.08 -11.70 -0.74
CA PRO A 150 17.67 -13.09 -0.93
C PRO A 150 16.42 -13.44 -0.12
N LEU A 151 15.46 -14.15 -0.70
CA LEU A 151 14.22 -14.58 -0.02
C LEU A 151 14.45 -15.24 1.35
N PRO A 152 15.43 -16.16 1.54
CA PRO A 152 15.68 -16.75 2.86
C PRO A 152 16.05 -15.70 3.90
N ARG A 153 16.87 -14.70 3.54
CA ARG A 153 17.23 -13.58 4.41
C ARG A 153 16.01 -12.72 4.75
N VAL A 154 15.18 -12.44 3.76
CA VAL A 154 13.93 -11.66 3.94
C VAL A 154 13.01 -12.33 4.96
N PHE A 155 12.75 -13.63 4.84
CA PHE A 155 11.91 -14.36 5.79
C PHE A 155 12.53 -14.45 7.19
N LYS A 156 13.85 -14.54 7.29
CA LYS A 156 14.55 -14.43 8.58
C LYS A 156 14.33 -13.05 9.20
N MET A 157 14.44 -11.96 8.41
CA MET A 157 14.20 -10.59 8.87
C MET A 157 12.76 -10.36 9.32
N ILE A 158 11.76 -10.97 8.65
CA ILE A 158 10.37 -10.94 9.09
C ILE A 158 10.23 -11.63 10.46
N LYS A 159 10.79 -12.83 10.62
CA LYS A 159 10.76 -13.56 11.89
C LYS A 159 11.44 -12.80 13.04
N GLU A 160 12.47 -12.03 12.74
CA GLU A 160 13.19 -11.20 13.70
C GLU A 160 12.53 -9.81 13.94
N GLY A 161 11.39 -9.52 13.32
CA GLY A 161 10.69 -8.24 13.46
C GLY A 161 11.43 -7.04 12.83
N LYS A 162 12.37 -7.29 11.90
CA LYS A 162 13.14 -6.24 11.21
C LYS A 162 12.41 -5.63 10.01
N ILE A 163 11.43 -6.34 9.46
CA ILE A 163 10.52 -5.82 8.44
C ILE A 163 9.17 -5.60 9.14
N THR A 164 8.74 -4.35 9.25
CA THR A 164 7.56 -3.95 10.01
C THR A 164 6.53 -3.20 9.15
N ASP A 165 6.85 -2.90 7.91
CA ASP A 165 5.92 -2.29 6.97
C ASP A 165 4.80 -3.27 6.58
N SER A 166 3.55 -2.87 6.79
CA SER A 166 2.38 -3.74 6.63
C SER A 166 2.22 -4.28 5.21
N LYS A 167 2.33 -3.42 4.19
CA LYS A 167 2.18 -3.85 2.79
C LYS A 167 3.26 -4.85 2.37
N THR A 168 4.48 -4.64 2.84
CA THR A 168 5.62 -5.52 2.59
C THR A 168 5.45 -6.88 3.26
N LEU A 169 5.04 -6.88 4.53
CA LEU A 169 4.74 -8.11 5.27
C LEU A 169 3.62 -8.91 4.61
N ILE A 170 2.51 -8.25 4.29
CA ILE A 170 1.35 -8.91 3.67
C ILE A 170 1.75 -9.49 2.31
N ALA A 171 2.43 -8.71 1.45
CA ALA A 171 2.86 -9.19 0.14
C ALA A 171 3.77 -10.42 0.22
N LEU A 172 4.77 -10.39 1.10
CA LEU A 172 5.75 -11.48 1.26
C LEU A 172 5.13 -12.73 1.88
N LEU A 173 4.29 -12.58 2.90
CA LEU A 173 3.62 -13.71 3.55
C LEU A 173 2.59 -14.35 2.61
N TYR A 174 1.83 -13.54 1.87
CA TYR A 174 0.90 -14.04 0.86
C TYR A 174 1.64 -14.74 -0.28
N TYR A 175 2.77 -14.19 -0.76
CA TYR A 175 3.62 -14.84 -1.75
C TYR A 175 4.12 -16.21 -1.25
N LYS A 176 4.59 -16.28 -0.01
CA LYS A 176 5.07 -17.52 0.59
C LYS A 176 3.95 -18.57 0.72
N ALA A 177 2.74 -18.15 1.07
CA ALA A 177 1.63 -19.05 1.32
C ALA A 177 0.99 -19.62 0.04
N PHE A 178 0.97 -18.86 -1.07
CA PHE A 178 0.16 -19.20 -2.24
C PHE A 178 0.91 -19.31 -3.56
N LEU A 179 2.16 -18.86 -3.66
CA LEU A 179 2.91 -18.87 -4.93
C LEU A 179 4.29 -19.57 -4.86
N LYS A 180 4.72 -19.99 -3.68
CA LYS A 180 6.03 -20.64 -3.50
C LYS A 180 5.92 -22.08 -3.01
#